data_392a6c4f1a48bc9c10e259e8de799ff5
#
_entry.id   392a6c4f1a48bc9c10e259e8de799ff5
#
_cell.length_a   1.000
_cell.length_b   1.000
_cell.length_c   1.000
_cell.angle_alpha   90.00
_cell.angle_beta   90.00
_cell.angle_gamma   90.00
#
_symmetry.space_group_name_H-M   'P 1'
#
loop_
_entity.id
_entity.type
_entity.pdbx_description
1 polymer ?
#
loop_
_entity_poly.entity_id
_entity_poly.type
_entity_poly.pdbx_seq_one_letter_code
_entity_poly.pdbx_strand_id
1 'polypeptide(L)'
;MIPLTSITDPVTDPGLAVSCRGIRKHFGEGETRVEALRGVDFTARAGELSFLVGPSGCGKTTLLSVIAGILDPSGGDLTVLGERVDALSARDRILFRRKNLGFVFQQYNLLPALTAAENVAVPLLAAGARRPPSLERAEALLDRLGLGARTGALPATLTGGQQQRVAIARALVHEPRLVVCDEPTAALDHESGESVMELLADNVVRPDRAVIVVTHDSRVLHHADSIARMDDGRIVNTTRPGDSLPAATQRST
;
A
#
# COMPACT_ATOMS: atom_id res chain seq x y z
N MET A 1 43.42 -23.77 10.47
CA MET A 1 42.00 -24.17 10.63
C MET A 1 41.26 -22.93 11.08
N ILE A 2 40.65 -22.18 10.13
CA ILE A 2 39.95 -20.94 10.38
C ILE A 2 38.48 -21.35 10.60
N PRO A 3 37.81 -20.95 11.70
CA PRO A 3 36.44 -21.32 11.92
C PRO A 3 35.54 -20.58 10.90
N LEU A 4 34.74 -21.35 10.18
CA LEU A 4 33.64 -20.88 9.35
C LEU A 4 32.65 -20.11 10.23
N THR A 5 32.66 -18.80 10.10
CA THR A 5 31.65 -17.94 10.70
C THR A 5 30.31 -18.33 10.08
N SER A 6 29.41 -18.86 10.88
CA SER A 6 28.05 -19.19 10.53
C SER A 6 27.38 -17.97 9.90
N ILE A 7 27.05 -18.09 8.61
CA ILE A 7 26.07 -17.21 7.97
C ILE A 7 24.75 -17.50 8.67
N THR A 8 24.36 -16.65 9.61
CA THR A 8 23.02 -16.68 10.18
C THR A 8 22.05 -16.34 9.05
N ASP A 9 21.24 -17.33 8.67
CA ASP A 9 20.07 -17.11 7.83
C ASP A 9 19.27 -15.93 8.38
N PRO A 10 18.75 -15.04 7.51
CA PRO A 10 17.98 -13.90 7.96
C PRO A 10 16.78 -14.42 8.75
N VAL A 11 16.76 -14.11 10.05
CA VAL A 11 15.62 -14.38 10.94
C VAL A 11 14.37 -13.85 10.25
N THR A 12 13.55 -14.78 9.76
CA THR A 12 12.21 -14.48 9.27
C THR A 12 11.37 -14.15 10.49
N ASP A 13 11.26 -12.87 10.82
CA ASP A 13 10.25 -12.42 11.79
C ASP A 13 8.87 -12.75 11.20
N PRO A 14 8.13 -13.72 11.77
CA PRO A 14 6.87 -14.20 11.19
C PRO A 14 5.77 -13.12 11.11
N GLY A 15 5.96 -11.99 11.78
CA GLY A 15 5.05 -10.84 11.72
C GLY A 15 5.34 -9.87 10.58
N LEU A 16 6.47 -9.99 9.87
CA LEU A 16 6.80 -9.09 8.77
C LEU A 16 6.02 -9.46 7.50
N ALA A 17 5.18 -8.53 7.04
CA ALA A 17 4.50 -8.64 5.76
C ALA A 17 5.36 -8.09 4.60
N VAL A 18 6.17 -7.06 4.87
CA VAL A 18 7.08 -6.45 3.90
C VAL A 18 8.44 -6.24 4.55
N SER A 19 9.50 -6.63 3.87
CA SER A 19 10.89 -6.35 4.21
C SER A 19 11.64 -5.86 2.97
N CYS A 20 12.07 -4.61 3.02
CA CYS A 20 12.95 -3.98 2.04
C CYS A 20 14.31 -3.77 2.71
N ARG A 21 15.40 -4.26 2.09
CA ARG A 21 16.78 -4.08 2.59
C ARG A 21 17.63 -3.50 1.49
N GLY A 22 18.12 -2.28 1.69
CA GLY A 22 18.98 -1.58 0.75
C GLY A 22 18.36 -1.40 -0.64
N ILE A 23 17.04 -1.28 -0.76
CA ILE A 23 16.34 -1.21 -2.05
C ILE A 23 16.78 0.01 -2.83
N ARG A 24 17.23 -0.22 -4.06
CA ARG A 24 17.62 0.82 -5.04
C ARG A 24 16.73 0.75 -6.26
N LYS A 25 16.42 1.90 -6.82
CA LYS A 25 15.76 2.02 -8.11
C LYS A 25 16.27 3.22 -8.86
N HIS A 26 16.74 2.99 -10.08
CA HIS A 26 17.08 4.05 -11.02
C HIS A 26 16.24 3.91 -12.30
N PHE A 27 16.04 5.03 -12.96
CA PHE A 27 15.42 5.14 -14.28
C PHE A 27 16.40 5.83 -15.21
N GLY A 28 16.28 5.56 -16.51
CA GLY A 28 17.19 6.09 -17.53
C GLY A 28 18.55 5.40 -17.53
N GLU A 29 19.40 5.79 -18.48
CA GLU A 29 20.76 5.29 -18.67
C GLU A 29 21.74 6.46 -18.88
N GLY A 30 23.03 6.23 -18.61
CA GLY A 30 24.06 7.24 -18.78
C GLY A 30 23.78 8.55 -18.05
N GLU A 31 23.84 9.67 -18.77
CA GLU A 31 23.64 11.02 -18.21
C GLU A 31 22.17 11.31 -17.79
N THR A 32 21.21 10.54 -18.31
CA THR A 32 19.78 10.68 -17.94
C THR A 32 19.38 9.84 -16.73
N ARG A 33 20.33 9.16 -16.11
CA ARG A 33 20.07 8.29 -14.96
C ARG A 33 19.62 9.09 -13.74
N VAL A 34 18.40 8.78 -13.26
CA VAL A 34 17.83 9.34 -12.04
C VAL A 34 17.67 8.20 -11.02
N GLU A 35 18.28 8.33 -9.85
CA GLU A 35 18.14 7.38 -8.76
C GLU A 35 16.97 7.78 -7.86
N ALA A 36 15.86 7.07 -8.02
CA ALA A 36 14.63 7.33 -7.27
C ALA A 36 14.60 6.68 -5.88
N LEU A 37 15.30 5.53 -5.71
CA LEU A 37 15.50 4.87 -4.42
C LEU A 37 16.98 4.63 -4.21
N ARG A 38 17.50 5.06 -3.05
CA ARG A 38 18.94 5.16 -2.75
C ARG A 38 19.36 4.29 -1.57
N GLY A 39 18.95 3.02 -1.57
CA GLY A 39 19.22 2.08 -0.48
C GLY A 39 18.20 2.24 0.65
N VAL A 40 16.94 1.92 0.34
CA VAL A 40 15.81 2.03 1.26
C VAL A 40 15.72 0.76 2.13
N ASP A 41 15.72 0.96 3.44
CA ASP A 41 15.33 -0.05 4.43
C ASP A 41 13.93 0.30 4.95
N PHE A 42 12.97 -0.59 4.71
CA PHE A 42 11.57 -0.37 5.11
C PHE A 42 10.93 -1.70 5.52
N THR A 43 10.11 -1.67 6.55
CA THR A 43 9.34 -2.83 7.01
C THR A 43 7.89 -2.46 7.26
N ALA A 44 6.96 -3.39 6.98
CA ALA A 44 5.58 -3.32 7.41
C ALA A 44 5.14 -4.66 8.00
N ARG A 45 4.34 -4.62 9.05
CA ARG A 45 3.87 -5.80 9.78
C ARG A 45 2.41 -6.09 9.49
N ALA A 46 2.05 -7.36 9.54
CA ALA A 46 0.64 -7.77 9.58
C ALA A 46 -0.01 -7.26 10.88
N GLY A 47 -1.25 -6.82 10.78
CA GLY A 47 -1.99 -6.21 11.89
C GLY A 47 -1.65 -4.74 12.14
N GLU A 48 -0.78 -4.13 11.33
CA GLU A 48 -0.39 -2.73 11.49
C GLU A 48 -0.78 -1.86 10.30
N LEU A 49 -1.08 -0.60 10.59
CA LEU A 49 -1.24 0.49 9.64
C LEU A 49 0.09 1.26 9.57
N SER A 50 0.89 0.99 8.55
CA SER A 50 2.20 1.58 8.34
C SER A 50 2.12 2.78 7.40
N PHE A 51 2.58 3.95 7.84
CA PHE A 51 2.61 5.15 6.99
C PHE A 51 4.00 5.37 6.41
N LEU A 52 4.01 5.78 5.14
CA LEU A 52 5.18 6.26 4.43
C LEU A 52 4.96 7.72 4.06
N VAL A 53 5.65 8.63 4.73
CA VAL A 53 5.45 10.08 4.59
C VAL A 53 6.70 10.76 4.02
N GLY A 54 6.50 11.91 3.40
CA GLY A 54 7.61 12.71 2.87
C GLY A 54 7.16 13.65 1.76
N PRO A 55 8.03 14.56 1.29
CA PRO A 55 7.70 15.53 0.25
C PRO A 55 7.36 14.85 -1.09
N SER A 56 6.68 15.58 -1.99
CA SER A 56 6.44 15.11 -3.35
C SER A 56 7.75 14.83 -4.07
N GLY A 57 7.79 13.74 -4.85
CA GLY A 57 8.98 13.35 -5.62
C GLY A 57 10.08 12.62 -4.83
N CYS A 58 9.98 12.44 -3.50
CA CYS A 58 11.02 11.77 -2.72
C CYS A 58 11.10 10.23 -2.93
N GLY A 59 10.24 9.63 -3.76
CA GLY A 59 10.32 8.21 -4.11
C GLY A 59 9.24 7.30 -3.51
N LYS A 60 8.25 7.81 -2.77
CA LYS A 60 7.19 7.02 -2.09
C LYS A 60 6.43 6.10 -3.04
N THR A 61 5.84 6.65 -4.10
CA THR A 61 5.11 5.89 -5.13
C THR A 61 6.02 4.87 -5.84
N THR A 62 7.30 5.21 -6.03
CA THR A 62 8.29 4.27 -6.58
C THR A 62 8.51 3.09 -5.64
N LEU A 63 8.68 3.34 -4.34
CA LEU A 63 8.83 2.29 -3.33
C LEU A 63 7.58 1.41 -3.27
N LEU A 64 6.37 2.00 -3.27
CA LEU A 64 5.13 1.23 -3.33
C LEU A 64 5.05 0.35 -4.58
N SER A 65 5.44 0.88 -5.74
CA SER A 65 5.44 0.14 -7.00
C SER A 65 6.42 -1.04 -6.98
N VAL A 66 7.56 -0.88 -6.30
CA VAL A 66 8.54 -1.96 -6.07
C VAL A 66 7.96 -3.01 -5.10
N ILE A 67 7.40 -2.61 -3.96
CA ILE A 67 6.75 -3.51 -2.99
C ILE A 67 5.61 -4.29 -3.67
N ALA A 68 4.82 -3.62 -4.50
CA ALA A 68 3.73 -4.26 -5.23
C ALA A 68 4.22 -5.18 -6.38
N GLY A 69 5.52 -5.26 -6.66
CA GLY A 69 6.07 -6.02 -7.79
C GLY A 69 5.60 -5.51 -9.15
N ILE A 70 5.27 -4.22 -9.25
CA ILE A 70 4.98 -3.52 -10.51
C ILE A 70 6.28 -3.08 -11.17
N LEU A 71 7.24 -2.61 -10.36
CA LEU A 71 8.58 -2.23 -10.78
C LEU A 71 9.61 -3.19 -10.16
N ASP A 72 10.60 -3.59 -10.96
CA ASP A 72 11.75 -4.32 -10.44
C ASP A 72 12.68 -3.35 -9.71
N PRO A 73 13.20 -3.71 -8.52
CA PRO A 73 14.30 -2.98 -7.91
C PRO A 73 15.54 -3.08 -8.80
N SER A 74 16.39 -2.07 -8.76
CA SER A 74 17.71 -2.10 -9.41
C SER A 74 18.80 -2.71 -8.52
N GLY A 75 18.47 -3.02 -7.28
CA GLY A 75 19.32 -3.66 -6.29
C GLY A 75 18.67 -3.68 -4.90
N GLY A 76 19.26 -4.44 -3.98
CA GLY A 76 18.73 -4.70 -2.64
C GLY A 76 17.87 -5.98 -2.61
N ASP A 77 17.34 -6.30 -1.43
CA ASP A 77 16.52 -7.48 -1.19
C ASP A 77 15.08 -7.10 -0.85
N LEU A 78 14.11 -7.67 -1.58
CA LEU A 78 12.69 -7.48 -1.38
C LEU A 78 12.00 -8.79 -1.00
N THR A 79 11.38 -8.81 0.16
CA THR A 79 10.48 -9.90 0.57
C THR A 79 9.10 -9.33 0.90
N VAL A 80 8.06 -9.91 0.30
CA VAL A 80 6.66 -9.55 0.54
C VAL A 80 5.87 -10.80 0.88
N LEU A 81 5.23 -10.83 2.04
CA LEU A 81 4.47 -11.98 2.58
C LEU A 81 5.28 -13.29 2.59
N GLY A 82 6.59 -13.19 2.83
CA GLY A 82 7.52 -14.32 2.84
C GLY A 82 8.09 -14.72 1.48
N GLU A 83 7.66 -14.07 0.38
CA GLU A 83 8.10 -14.38 -0.98
C GLU A 83 9.11 -13.35 -1.51
N ARG A 84 10.15 -13.80 -2.19
CA ARG A 84 11.09 -12.97 -2.96
C ARG A 84 10.41 -12.53 -4.28
N VAL A 85 9.64 -11.45 -4.21
CA VAL A 85 8.81 -10.98 -5.35
C VAL A 85 9.68 -10.57 -6.56
N ASP A 86 10.86 -10.05 -6.30
CA ASP A 86 11.85 -9.69 -7.31
C ASP A 86 12.41 -10.90 -8.09
N ALA A 87 12.40 -12.09 -7.47
CA ALA A 87 12.85 -13.34 -8.09
C ALA A 87 11.74 -14.10 -8.85
N LEU A 88 10.48 -13.68 -8.71
CA LEU A 88 9.36 -14.34 -9.39
C LEU A 88 9.39 -14.09 -10.90
N SER A 89 8.94 -15.07 -11.69
CA SER A 89 8.68 -14.86 -13.12
C SER A 89 7.57 -13.80 -13.31
N ALA A 90 7.53 -13.17 -14.48
CA ALA A 90 6.48 -12.18 -14.80
C ALA A 90 5.05 -12.75 -14.59
N ARG A 91 4.84 -14.02 -14.96
CA ARG A 91 3.57 -14.74 -14.76
C ARG A 91 3.26 -14.93 -13.27
N ASP A 92 4.22 -15.43 -12.51
CA ASP A 92 4.01 -15.71 -11.07
C ASP A 92 3.82 -14.42 -10.28
N ARG A 93 4.47 -13.33 -10.68
CA ARG A 93 4.29 -12.02 -10.11
C ARG A 93 2.87 -11.47 -10.34
N ILE A 94 2.29 -11.69 -11.52
CA ILE A 94 0.88 -11.35 -11.80
C ILE A 94 -0.05 -12.17 -10.88
N LEU A 95 0.18 -13.46 -10.74
CA LEU A 95 -0.61 -14.34 -9.88
C LEU A 95 -0.45 -13.96 -8.40
N PHE A 96 0.77 -13.65 -7.96
CA PHE A 96 1.05 -13.16 -6.61
C PHE A 96 0.26 -11.88 -6.30
N ARG A 97 0.33 -10.86 -7.17
CA ARG A 97 -0.42 -9.62 -7.01
C ARG A 97 -1.92 -9.86 -6.93
N ARG A 98 -2.46 -10.62 -7.90
CA ARG A 98 -3.88 -10.94 -7.97
C ARG A 98 -4.41 -11.58 -6.69
N LYS A 99 -3.61 -12.44 -6.07
CA LYS A 99 -4.00 -13.16 -4.86
C LYS A 99 -3.83 -12.35 -3.59
N ASN A 100 -2.74 -11.59 -3.50
CA ASN A 100 -2.24 -11.11 -2.22
C ASN A 100 -2.33 -9.59 -2.04
N LEU A 101 -2.45 -8.81 -3.12
CA LEU A 101 -2.37 -7.35 -3.04
C LEU A 101 -3.70 -6.68 -3.39
N GLY A 102 -4.12 -5.74 -2.51
CA GLY A 102 -5.13 -4.73 -2.82
C GLY A 102 -4.46 -3.38 -3.05
N PHE A 103 -4.87 -2.65 -4.07
CA PHE A 103 -4.31 -1.34 -4.38
C PHE A 103 -5.38 -0.26 -4.41
N VAL A 104 -5.18 0.80 -3.63
CA VAL A 104 -6.00 2.01 -3.60
C VAL A 104 -5.19 3.16 -4.18
N PHE A 105 -5.67 3.73 -5.28
CA PHE A 105 -4.98 4.80 -6.01
C PHE A 105 -5.48 6.18 -5.59
N GLN A 106 -4.64 7.18 -5.73
CA GLN A 106 -4.94 8.58 -5.45
C GLN A 106 -6.16 9.12 -6.20
N GLN A 107 -6.36 8.74 -7.45
CA GLN A 107 -7.47 9.18 -8.31
C GLN A 107 -8.60 8.15 -8.44
N TYR A 108 -8.84 7.34 -7.40
CA TYR A 108 -9.84 6.27 -7.35
C TYR A 108 -9.72 5.23 -8.47
N ASN A 109 -9.43 5.63 -9.70
CA ASN A 109 -9.33 4.80 -10.91
C ASN A 109 -10.54 3.85 -11.08
N LEU A 110 -11.73 4.37 -10.83
CA LEU A 110 -12.98 3.66 -11.09
C LEU A 110 -13.26 3.64 -12.60
N LEU A 111 -13.79 2.53 -13.08
CA LEU A 111 -14.23 2.36 -14.45
C LEU A 111 -15.56 3.11 -14.62
N PRO A 112 -15.64 4.19 -15.42
CA PRO A 112 -16.77 5.09 -15.42
C PRO A 112 -18.06 4.47 -15.99
N ALA A 113 -17.92 3.43 -16.83
CA ALA A 113 -19.05 2.71 -17.42
C ALA A 113 -19.60 1.58 -16.53
N LEU A 114 -18.97 1.31 -15.39
CA LEU A 114 -19.39 0.26 -14.46
C LEU A 114 -20.00 0.88 -13.20
N THR A 115 -21.03 0.23 -12.66
CA THR A 115 -21.61 0.58 -11.37
C THR A 115 -20.61 0.41 -10.22
N ALA A 116 -20.94 0.88 -9.03
CA ALA A 116 -20.12 0.69 -7.84
C ALA A 116 -19.85 -0.81 -7.56
N ALA A 117 -20.91 -1.64 -7.59
CA ALA A 117 -20.77 -3.09 -7.39
C ALA A 117 -19.93 -3.76 -8.49
N GLU A 118 -20.11 -3.37 -9.74
CA GLU A 118 -19.31 -3.89 -10.85
C GLU A 118 -17.84 -3.49 -10.75
N ASN A 119 -17.53 -2.23 -10.36
CA ASN A 119 -16.18 -1.78 -10.08
C ASN A 119 -15.52 -2.64 -9.00
N VAL A 120 -16.23 -2.90 -7.91
CA VAL A 120 -15.74 -3.74 -6.81
C VAL A 120 -15.52 -5.18 -7.26
N ALA A 121 -16.38 -5.73 -8.11
CA ALA A 121 -16.27 -7.11 -8.60
C ALA A 121 -15.12 -7.34 -9.60
N VAL A 122 -14.54 -6.28 -10.19
CA VAL A 122 -13.48 -6.39 -11.23
C VAL A 122 -12.35 -7.36 -10.86
N PRO A 123 -11.74 -7.33 -9.67
CA PRO A 123 -10.65 -8.24 -9.32
C PRO A 123 -11.07 -9.72 -9.34
N LEU A 124 -12.29 -10.03 -8.89
CA LEU A 124 -12.82 -11.38 -8.89
C LEU A 124 -13.08 -11.89 -10.33
N LEU A 125 -13.69 -11.03 -11.15
CA LEU A 125 -13.94 -11.33 -12.57
C LEU A 125 -12.64 -11.53 -13.34
N ALA A 126 -11.64 -10.68 -13.12
CA ALA A 126 -10.32 -10.81 -13.71
C ALA A 126 -9.57 -12.07 -13.23
N ALA A 127 -9.94 -12.61 -12.07
CA ALA A 127 -9.46 -13.90 -11.57
C ALA A 127 -10.22 -15.11 -12.17
N GLY A 128 -11.24 -14.88 -13.03
CA GLY A 128 -12.04 -15.92 -13.65
C GLY A 128 -13.26 -16.35 -12.83
N ALA A 129 -13.62 -15.62 -11.77
CA ALA A 129 -14.82 -15.94 -11.00
C ALA A 129 -16.10 -15.64 -11.80
N ARG A 130 -17.18 -16.35 -11.48
CA ARG A 130 -18.48 -16.15 -12.13
C ARG A 130 -19.09 -14.82 -11.71
N ARG A 131 -19.76 -14.14 -12.65
CA ARG A 131 -20.32 -12.78 -12.43
C ARG A 131 -21.34 -12.71 -11.27
N PRO A 132 -22.38 -13.58 -11.18
CA PRO A 132 -23.38 -13.43 -10.14
C PRO A 132 -22.80 -13.47 -8.72
N PRO A 133 -22.01 -14.50 -8.30
CA PRO A 133 -21.47 -14.53 -6.96
C PRO A 133 -20.42 -13.41 -6.71
N SER A 134 -19.77 -12.91 -7.76
CA SER A 134 -18.84 -11.79 -7.63
C SER A 134 -19.57 -10.48 -7.31
N LEU A 135 -20.73 -10.25 -7.92
CA LEU A 135 -21.56 -9.09 -7.63
C LEU A 135 -22.17 -9.18 -6.21
N GLU A 136 -22.73 -10.32 -5.81
CA GLU A 136 -23.25 -10.52 -4.46
C GLU A 136 -22.20 -10.21 -3.40
N ARG A 137 -20.97 -10.67 -3.60
CA ARG A 137 -19.86 -10.39 -2.69
C ARG A 137 -19.47 -8.90 -2.70
N ALA A 138 -19.49 -8.26 -3.85
CA ALA A 138 -19.21 -6.83 -4.00
C ALA A 138 -20.27 -5.98 -3.29
N GLU A 139 -21.56 -6.30 -3.47
CA GLU A 139 -22.69 -5.62 -2.83
C GLU A 139 -22.63 -5.76 -1.31
N ALA A 140 -22.40 -6.97 -0.80
CA ALA A 140 -22.27 -7.22 0.63
C ALA A 140 -21.07 -6.44 1.24
N LEU A 141 -19.97 -6.28 0.51
CA LEU A 141 -18.83 -5.49 0.95
C LEU A 141 -19.15 -4.00 0.93
N LEU A 142 -19.80 -3.50 -0.11
CA LEU A 142 -20.26 -2.10 -0.20
C LEU A 142 -21.24 -1.75 0.93
N ASP A 143 -22.15 -2.65 1.28
CA ASP A 143 -23.08 -2.46 2.39
C ASP A 143 -22.33 -2.28 3.72
N ARG A 144 -21.35 -3.15 3.99
CA ARG A 144 -20.48 -3.04 5.19
C ARG A 144 -19.68 -1.73 5.24
N LEU A 145 -19.37 -1.14 4.08
CA LEU A 145 -18.68 0.15 3.98
C LEU A 145 -19.63 1.36 3.88
N GLY A 146 -20.94 1.16 4.20
CA GLY A 146 -21.95 2.21 4.23
C GLY A 146 -22.41 2.68 2.84
N LEU A 147 -22.27 1.83 1.82
CA LEU A 147 -22.67 2.12 0.43
C LEU A 147 -23.76 1.18 -0.12
N GLY A 148 -24.49 0.46 0.75
CA GLY A 148 -25.53 -0.49 0.34
C GLY A 148 -26.59 0.10 -0.58
N ALA A 149 -27.04 1.35 -0.31
CA ALA A 149 -28.00 2.06 -1.15
C ALA A 149 -27.39 2.62 -2.47
N ARG A 150 -26.10 2.44 -2.72
CA ARG A 150 -25.36 3.00 -3.87
C ARG A 150 -24.69 1.94 -4.74
N THR A 151 -24.98 0.67 -4.56
CA THR A 151 -24.35 -0.45 -5.31
C THR A 151 -24.55 -0.33 -6.82
N GLY A 152 -25.72 0.15 -7.26
CA GLY A 152 -26.06 0.40 -8.68
C GLY A 152 -25.63 1.78 -9.21
N ALA A 153 -25.04 2.66 -8.39
CA ALA A 153 -24.64 3.99 -8.81
C ALA A 153 -23.41 3.97 -9.73
N LEU A 154 -23.39 4.83 -10.74
CA LEU A 154 -22.19 5.07 -11.57
C LEU A 154 -21.23 6.03 -10.84
N PRO A 155 -19.91 5.94 -11.07
CA PRO A 155 -18.92 6.80 -10.44
C PRO A 155 -19.22 8.29 -10.51
N ALA A 156 -19.72 8.78 -11.65
CA ALA A 156 -20.04 10.19 -11.84
C ALA A 156 -21.17 10.71 -10.92
N THR A 157 -21.96 9.82 -10.31
CA THR A 157 -23.07 10.17 -9.41
C THR A 157 -22.70 10.02 -7.93
N LEU A 158 -21.45 9.64 -7.63
CA LEU A 158 -20.92 9.44 -6.30
C LEU A 158 -20.07 10.65 -5.87
N THR A 159 -20.14 11.01 -4.59
CA THR A 159 -19.19 11.99 -4.00
C THR A 159 -17.78 11.43 -3.96
N GLY A 160 -16.77 12.29 -3.77
CA GLY A 160 -15.36 11.86 -3.67
C GLY A 160 -15.14 10.79 -2.58
N GLY A 161 -15.68 11.00 -1.38
CA GLY A 161 -15.60 10.02 -0.30
C GLY A 161 -16.31 8.69 -0.62
N GLN A 162 -17.44 8.73 -1.34
CA GLN A 162 -18.12 7.52 -1.82
C GLN A 162 -17.30 6.79 -2.88
N GLN A 163 -16.70 7.51 -3.84
CA GLN A 163 -15.80 6.93 -4.84
C GLN A 163 -14.58 6.28 -4.18
N GLN A 164 -14.01 6.91 -3.16
CA GLN A 164 -12.90 6.35 -2.40
C GLN A 164 -13.29 5.06 -1.67
N ARG A 165 -14.46 5.01 -1.03
CA ARG A 165 -14.96 3.79 -0.40
C ARG A 165 -15.19 2.66 -1.41
N VAL A 166 -15.66 2.97 -2.64
CA VAL A 166 -15.75 1.98 -3.73
C VAL A 166 -14.35 1.49 -4.14
N ALA A 167 -13.36 2.37 -4.25
CA ALA A 167 -11.99 2.00 -4.57
C ALA A 167 -11.36 1.10 -3.46
N ILE A 168 -11.64 1.40 -2.19
CA ILE A 168 -11.24 0.55 -1.05
C ILE A 168 -11.94 -0.80 -1.11
N ALA A 169 -13.26 -0.83 -1.34
CA ALA A 169 -14.01 -2.07 -1.50
C ALA A 169 -13.43 -2.94 -2.63
N ARG A 170 -13.11 -2.34 -3.77
CA ARG A 170 -12.46 -3.03 -4.89
C ARG A 170 -11.11 -3.62 -4.49
N ALA A 171 -10.31 -2.89 -3.73
CA ALA A 171 -9.03 -3.39 -3.24
C ALA A 171 -9.17 -4.56 -2.26
N LEU A 172 -10.31 -4.69 -1.57
CA LEU A 172 -10.55 -5.67 -0.51
C LEU A 172 -11.33 -6.91 -0.93
N VAL A 173 -12.08 -6.86 -2.03
CA VAL A 173 -13.08 -7.87 -2.39
C VAL A 173 -12.52 -9.29 -2.53
N HIS A 174 -11.25 -9.44 -2.89
CA HIS A 174 -10.53 -10.71 -3.02
C HIS A 174 -9.73 -11.09 -1.77
N GLU A 175 -9.93 -10.39 -0.64
CA GLU A 175 -9.29 -10.63 0.67
C GLU A 175 -7.76 -10.65 0.63
N PRO A 176 -7.13 -9.56 0.16
CA PRO A 176 -5.68 -9.49 0.09
C PRO A 176 -5.04 -9.51 1.48
N ARG A 177 -3.79 -9.99 1.55
CA ARG A 177 -2.96 -9.97 2.76
C ARG A 177 -2.14 -8.70 2.91
N LEU A 178 -1.97 -7.94 1.82
CA LEU A 178 -1.31 -6.63 1.80
C LEU A 178 -2.19 -5.64 1.06
N VAL A 179 -2.51 -4.52 1.70
CA VAL A 179 -3.22 -3.38 1.08
C VAL A 179 -2.26 -2.21 1.00
N VAL A 180 -2.19 -1.61 -0.16
CA VAL A 180 -1.33 -0.46 -0.45
C VAL A 180 -2.21 0.70 -0.89
N CYS A 181 -2.13 1.82 -0.17
CA CYS A 181 -2.89 3.03 -0.44
C CYS A 181 -1.94 4.17 -0.82
N ASP A 182 -2.06 4.67 -2.03
CA ASP A 182 -1.29 5.82 -2.51
C ASP A 182 -2.14 7.08 -2.41
N GLU A 183 -1.86 7.94 -1.43
CA GLU A 183 -2.54 9.20 -1.15
C GLU A 183 -4.08 9.07 -1.04
N PRO A 184 -4.61 8.19 -0.17
CA PRO A 184 -6.04 7.84 -0.18
C PRO A 184 -6.98 8.98 0.22
N THR A 185 -6.47 10.08 0.76
CA THR A 185 -7.25 11.24 1.22
C THR A 185 -6.99 12.51 0.43
N ALA A 186 -6.06 12.51 -0.53
CA ALA A 186 -5.57 13.72 -1.21
C ALA A 186 -6.66 14.48 -2.00
N ALA A 187 -7.69 13.78 -2.50
CA ALA A 187 -8.79 14.38 -3.25
C ALA A 187 -10.05 14.62 -2.41
N LEU A 188 -9.96 14.51 -1.08
CA LEU A 188 -11.09 14.60 -0.15
C LEU A 188 -10.99 15.86 0.72
N ASP A 189 -12.15 16.38 1.14
CA ASP A 189 -12.23 17.32 2.25
C ASP A 189 -11.81 16.65 3.56
N HIS A 190 -11.65 17.44 4.62
CA HIS A 190 -11.13 16.95 5.89
C HIS A 190 -12.00 15.85 6.51
N GLU A 191 -13.32 16.07 6.56
CA GLU A 191 -14.26 15.13 7.19
C GLU A 191 -14.33 13.79 6.42
N SER A 192 -14.40 13.87 5.09
CA SER A 192 -14.35 12.69 4.22
C SER A 192 -13.02 11.94 4.33
N GLY A 193 -11.92 12.67 4.44
CA GLY A 193 -10.59 12.08 4.60
C GLY A 193 -10.45 11.33 5.91
N GLU A 194 -10.90 11.93 7.02
CA GLU A 194 -10.89 11.30 8.35
C GLU A 194 -11.73 10.03 8.36
N SER A 195 -12.97 10.09 7.83
CA SER A 195 -13.85 8.93 7.72
C SER A 195 -13.27 7.78 6.88
N VAL A 196 -12.46 8.08 5.87
CA VAL A 196 -11.74 7.06 5.08
C VAL A 196 -10.61 6.44 5.89
N MET A 197 -9.89 7.22 6.70
CA MET A 197 -8.81 6.69 7.53
C MET A 197 -9.34 5.84 8.69
N GLU A 198 -10.42 6.25 9.35
CA GLU A 198 -11.15 5.43 10.33
C GLU A 198 -11.60 4.10 9.71
N LEU A 199 -12.16 4.14 8.49
CA LEU A 199 -12.56 2.93 7.77
C LEU A 199 -11.36 2.01 7.51
N LEU A 200 -10.20 2.54 7.14
CA LEU A 200 -8.98 1.76 6.94
C LEU A 200 -8.49 1.15 8.26
N ALA A 201 -8.47 1.91 9.34
CA ALA A 201 -8.04 1.44 10.65
C ALA A 201 -8.97 0.34 11.20
N ASP A 202 -10.29 0.58 11.17
CA ASP A 202 -11.26 -0.29 11.83
C ASP A 202 -11.65 -1.52 11.02
N ASN A 203 -11.67 -1.40 9.68
CA ASN A 203 -12.23 -2.44 8.82
C ASN A 203 -11.22 -3.13 7.91
N VAL A 204 -10.07 -2.51 7.64
CA VAL A 204 -9.07 -3.04 6.71
C VAL A 204 -7.92 -3.70 7.43
N VAL A 205 -7.43 -3.10 8.53
CA VAL A 205 -6.39 -3.70 9.38
C VAL A 205 -6.94 -4.97 10.03
N ARG A 206 -6.19 -6.06 9.89
CA ARG A 206 -6.51 -7.38 10.48
C ARG A 206 -5.21 -8.06 10.89
N PRO A 207 -5.22 -9.01 11.84
CA PRO A 207 -4.01 -9.70 12.30
C PRO A 207 -3.19 -10.38 11.19
N ASP A 208 -3.86 -10.76 10.09
CA ASP A 208 -3.25 -11.42 8.93
C ASP A 208 -3.04 -10.50 7.73
N ARG A 209 -3.33 -9.20 7.87
CA ARG A 209 -3.24 -8.20 6.80
C ARG A 209 -2.40 -7.01 7.20
N ALA A 210 -1.42 -6.66 6.38
CA ALA A 210 -0.69 -5.40 6.49
C ALA A 210 -1.35 -4.32 5.64
N VAL A 211 -1.29 -3.07 6.10
CA VAL A 211 -1.76 -1.90 5.35
C VAL A 211 -0.64 -0.88 5.29
N ILE A 212 -0.28 -0.43 4.08
CA ILE A 212 0.70 0.63 3.86
C ILE A 212 -0.03 1.83 3.26
N VAL A 213 0.08 2.97 3.90
CA VAL A 213 -0.49 4.24 3.43
C VAL A 213 0.63 5.21 3.10
N VAL A 214 0.69 5.66 1.86
CA VAL A 214 1.52 6.80 1.47
C VAL A 214 0.68 8.05 1.60
N THR A 215 1.20 9.05 2.30
CA THR A 215 0.56 10.36 2.39
C THR A 215 1.58 11.47 2.68
N HIS A 216 1.22 12.70 2.32
CA HIS A 216 1.89 13.91 2.78
C HIS A 216 1.01 14.70 3.77
N ASP A 217 -0.20 14.22 4.08
CA ASP A 217 -1.13 14.83 5.01
C ASP A 217 -0.79 14.47 6.44
N SER A 218 -0.31 15.46 7.20
CA SER A 218 0.05 15.28 8.61
C SER A 218 -1.15 15.09 9.54
N ARG A 219 -2.36 15.46 9.09
CA ARG A 219 -3.58 15.39 9.90
C ARG A 219 -3.98 13.96 10.25
N VAL A 220 -3.73 13.02 9.36
CA VAL A 220 -4.13 11.62 9.51
C VAL A 220 -3.08 10.72 10.17
N LEU A 221 -1.93 11.27 10.58
CA LEU A 221 -0.82 10.50 11.12
C LEU A 221 -1.11 9.84 12.47
N HIS A 222 -2.11 10.30 13.18
CA HIS A 222 -2.52 9.72 14.46
C HIS A 222 -3.16 8.33 14.33
N HIS A 223 -3.56 7.92 13.12
CA HIS A 223 -4.03 6.55 12.84
C HIS A 223 -2.88 5.54 12.68
N ALA A 224 -1.63 5.98 12.56
CA ALA A 224 -0.51 5.11 12.23
C ALA A 224 0.00 4.29 13.43
N ASP A 225 0.25 3.00 13.22
CA ASP A 225 1.03 2.15 14.14
C ASP A 225 2.55 2.33 13.92
N SER A 226 2.95 2.72 12.70
CA SER A 226 4.33 3.08 12.39
C SER A 226 4.38 4.15 11.30
N ILE A 227 5.35 5.07 11.40
CA ILE A 227 5.55 6.16 10.45
C ILE A 227 7.00 6.13 9.97
N ALA A 228 7.20 5.77 8.70
CA ALA A 228 8.49 5.88 8.02
C ALA A 228 8.54 7.22 7.26
N ARG A 229 9.51 8.06 7.58
CA ARG A 229 9.74 9.33 6.88
C ARG A 229 10.76 9.14 5.78
N MET A 230 10.35 9.47 4.57
CA MET A 230 11.19 9.38 3.38
C MET A 230 11.61 10.74 2.88
N ASP A 231 12.89 10.90 2.54
CA ASP A 231 13.44 12.09 1.91
C ASP A 231 14.53 11.67 0.91
N ASP A 232 14.54 12.31 -0.26
CA ASP A 232 15.52 12.11 -1.35
C ASP A 232 15.88 10.61 -1.59
N GLY A 233 14.88 9.75 -1.74
CA GLY A 233 15.05 8.33 -2.03
C GLY A 233 15.52 7.46 -0.87
N ARG A 234 15.50 7.95 0.39
CA ARG A 234 15.95 7.24 1.60
C ARG A 234 14.91 7.32 2.70
N ILE A 235 14.82 6.28 3.54
CA ILE A 235 14.14 6.40 4.83
C ILE A 235 15.11 7.08 5.79
N VAL A 236 14.72 8.26 6.28
CA VAL A 236 15.53 9.06 7.21
C VAL A 236 15.18 8.80 8.67
N ASN A 237 13.97 8.36 8.94
CA ASN A 237 13.51 8.01 10.29
C ASN A 237 12.30 7.07 10.22
N THR A 238 12.15 6.22 11.23
CA THR A 238 10.94 5.42 11.48
C THR A 238 10.56 5.59 12.95
N THR A 239 9.31 5.96 13.23
CA THR A 239 8.77 6.15 14.58
C THR A 239 7.55 5.29 14.79
N ARG A 240 7.32 4.86 16.05
CA ARG A 240 6.11 4.18 16.50
C ARG A 240 5.42 4.99 17.59
N PRO A 241 4.10 4.85 17.79
CA PRO A 241 3.44 5.45 18.95
C PRO A 241 4.14 5.01 20.24
N GLY A 242 4.57 5.98 21.05
CA GLY A 242 5.34 5.73 22.28
C GLY A 242 6.85 5.88 22.14
N ASP A 243 7.40 5.98 20.96
CA ASP A 243 8.80 6.36 20.78
C ASP A 243 8.98 7.84 21.14
N SER A 244 9.93 8.13 22.02
CA SER A 244 10.33 9.51 22.32
C SER A 244 10.87 10.15 21.04
N LEU A 245 10.23 11.21 20.54
CA LEU A 245 10.72 11.97 19.39
C LEU A 245 12.15 12.44 19.69
N PRO A 246 13.15 12.11 18.87
CA PRO A 246 14.43 12.78 18.98
C PRO A 246 14.20 14.28 18.77
N ALA A 247 14.71 15.09 19.71
CA ALA A 247 14.61 16.53 19.68
C ALA A 247 15.01 17.06 18.29
N ALA A 248 14.12 17.81 17.66
CA ALA A 248 14.39 18.45 16.39
C ALA A 248 15.66 19.30 16.54
N THR A 249 16.73 18.91 15.87
CA THR A 249 17.92 19.75 15.73
C THR A 249 17.49 20.96 14.89
N GLN A 250 17.13 22.03 15.58
CA GLN A 250 17.00 23.35 14.97
C GLN A 250 18.38 23.69 14.37
N ARG A 251 18.50 23.54 13.07
CA ARG A 251 19.58 24.20 12.34
C ARG A 251 19.22 25.67 12.27
N SER A 252 19.80 26.46 13.18
CA SER A 252 19.86 27.90 13.10
C SER A 252 20.68 28.30 11.89
N THR A 253 20.16 29.26 11.13
CA THR A 253 20.75 30.14 10.10
C THR A 253 21.51 29.51 8.99
#